data_f89abb10d657ff1a5dabbf58aa984d4d
#
_entry.id   f89abb10d657ff1a5dabbf58aa984d4d
#
_cell.length_a   1.000
_cell.length_b   1.000
_cell.length_c   1.000
_cell.angle_alpha   90.00
_cell.angle_beta   90.00
_cell.angle_gamma   90.00
#
_symmetry.space_group_name_H-M   'P 1'
#
loop_
_entity.id
_entity.type
_entity.pdbx_description
1 polymer ?
#
loop_
_entity_poly.entity_id
_entity_poly.type
_entity_poly.pdbx_seq_one_letter_code
_entity_poly.pdbx_strand_id
1 'polypeptide(L)'
;MMVLIATLQRVYHTSYNQLVTSFPKKQIRMANTTPQLTAKEEQQLLTGHDQNGKALPFIPDYGFRAARSMFSTSADMLTYAAVNLNKKNDAINLSHQVTFTKPDGMSLGLNWMLGKEYNGLPFIMHTGRDGFGFTSLCYIYPDNNAAIVILVNDSSGEERVSDLKNELISNLFLF
;
A
#
# COMPACT_ATOMS: atom_id res chain seq x y z
N MET A 1 -16.06 0.70 4.20
CA MET A 1 -15.19 1.88 3.96
C MET A 1 -15.88 3.22 4.26
N MET A 2 -17.10 3.51 3.76
CA MET A 2 -17.83 4.78 4.02
C MET A 2 -18.04 5.08 5.50
N VAL A 3 -18.38 4.06 6.31
CA VAL A 3 -18.55 4.22 7.77
C VAL A 3 -17.25 4.67 8.43
N LEU A 4 -16.11 4.06 8.06
CA LEU A 4 -14.80 4.45 8.58
C LEU A 4 -14.47 5.92 8.27
N ILE A 5 -14.73 6.37 7.03
CA ILE A 5 -14.55 7.77 6.64
C ILE A 5 -15.39 8.69 7.53
N ALA A 6 -16.68 8.41 7.66
CA ALA A 6 -17.57 9.23 8.48
C ALA A 6 -17.12 9.27 9.95
N THR A 7 -16.66 8.13 10.49
CA THR A 7 -16.11 8.04 11.84
C THR A 7 -14.87 8.92 11.99
N LEU A 8 -13.90 8.79 11.07
CA LEU A 8 -12.67 9.57 11.11
C LEU A 8 -12.95 11.07 10.99
N GLN A 9 -13.83 11.49 10.08
CA GLN A 9 -14.22 12.90 9.95
C GLN A 9 -14.84 13.45 11.24
N ARG A 10 -15.66 12.63 11.90
CA ARG A 10 -16.30 13.02 13.18
C ARG A 10 -15.30 13.09 14.33
N VAL A 11 -14.41 12.11 14.44
CA VAL A 11 -13.41 12.05 15.52
C VAL A 11 -12.38 13.18 15.40
N TYR A 12 -11.90 13.44 14.19
CA TYR A 12 -10.86 14.45 13.95
C TYR A 12 -11.40 15.83 13.58
N HIS A 13 -12.72 16.01 13.52
CA HIS A 13 -13.39 17.29 13.17
C HIS A 13 -12.86 17.92 11.88
N THR A 14 -12.54 17.09 10.88
CA THR A 14 -11.97 17.54 9.61
C THR A 14 -12.39 16.62 8.47
N SER A 15 -12.24 17.07 7.23
CA SER A 15 -12.60 16.25 6.06
C SER A 15 -11.63 15.08 5.88
N TYR A 16 -12.12 13.97 5.33
CA TYR A 16 -11.28 12.83 4.97
C TYR A 16 -10.11 13.22 4.07
N ASN A 17 -10.35 14.06 3.06
CA ASN A 17 -9.30 14.55 2.17
C ASN A 17 -8.19 15.30 2.92
N GLN A 18 -8.56 16.15 3.90
CA GLN A 18 -7.57 16.83 4.72
C GLN A 18 -6.77 15.86 5.58
N LEU A 19 -7.43 14.84 6.16
CA LEU A 19 -6.74 13.81 6.94
C LEU A 19 -5.72 13.06 6.09
N VAL A 20 -6.15 12.48 4.96
CA VAL A 20 -5.27 11.65 4.12
C VAL A 20 -4.24 12.46 3.33
N THR A 21 -4.38 13.77 3.23
CA THR A 21 -3.35 14.65 2.68
C THR A 21 -2.36 15.09 3.75
N SER A 22 -2.84 15.48 4.92
CA SER A 22 -1.99 16.08 5.96
C SER A 22 -1.22 15.04 6.77
N PHE A 23 -1.83 13.90 7.08
CA PHE A 23 -1.20 12.87 7.91
C PHE A 23 0.04 12.24 7.24
N PRO A 24 -0.02 11.75 5.99
CA PRO A 24 1.18 11.22 5.33
C PRO A 24 2.31 12.25 5.25
N LYS A 25 1.99 13.49 4.86
CA LYS A 25 2.99 14.56 4.71
C LYS A 25 3.61 14.99 6.02
N LYS A 26 2.80 15.23 7.06
CA LYS A 26 3.27 15.82 8.32
C LYS A 26 3.81 14.79 9.31
N GLN A 27 3.17 13.64 9.41
CA GLN A 27 3.52 12.62 10.41
C GLN A 27 4.48 11.56 9.87
N ILE A 28 4.40 11.26 8.58
CA ILE A 28 5.19 10.17 7.97
C ILE A 28 6.25 10.72 7.01
N ARG A 29 6.19 12.00 6.62
CA ARG A 29 7.10 12.66 5.65
C ARG A 29 6.98 12.13 4.20
N MET A 30 5.80 11.65 3.83
CA MET A 30 5.47 11.22 2.48
C MET A 30 5.00 12.43 1.65
N ALA A 31 5.95 13.21 1.15
CA ALA A 31 5.68 14.52 0.53
C ALA A 31 4.90 14.43 -0.79
N ASN A 32 5.09 13.33 -1.53
CA ASN A 32 4.49 13.08 -2.85
C ASN A 32 3.29 12.14 -2.79
N THR A 33 2.71 11.95 -1.61
CA THR A 33 1.53 11.11 -1.42
C THR A 33 0.29 11.96 -1.25
N THR A 34 -0.71 11.76 -2.11
CA THR A 34 -1.92 12.58 -2.16
C THR A 34 -3.13 11.79 -2.65
N PRO A 35 -4.35 12.08 -2.15
CA PRO A 35 -5.57 11.50 -2.69
C PRO A 35 -6.07 12.18 -3.97
N GLN A 36 -5.46 13.31 -4.36
CA GLN A 36 -5.85 14.07 -5.54
C GLN A 36 -4.62 14.75 -6.14
N LEU A 37 -4.41 14.53 -7.42
CA LEU A 37 -3.34 15.16 -8.17
C LEU A 37 -3.72 16.61 -8.56
N THR A 38 -2.74 17.48 -8.61
CA THR A 38 -2.81 18.75 -9.31
C THR A 38 -2.57 18.53 -10.80
N ALA A 39 -2.97 19.47 -11.66
CA ALA A 39 -2.71 19.39 -13.10
C ALA A 39 -1.22 19.19 -13.45
N LYS A 40 -0.31 19.71 -12.64
CA LYS A 40 1.14 19.50 -12.80
C LYS A 40 1.55 18.07 -12.43
N GLU A 41 1.00 17.51 -11.37
CA GLU A 41 1.28 16.14 -10.94
C GLU A 41 0.67 15.10 -11.89
N GLU A 42 -0.50 15.38 -12.48
CA GLU A 42 -1.12 14.55 -13.52
C GLU A 42 -0.20 14.38 -14.74
N GLN A 43 0.54 15.41 -15.12
CA GLN A 43 1.52 15.34 -16.21
C GLN A 43 2.74 14.44 -15.89
N GLN A 44 2.97 14.15 -14.63
CA GLN A 44 4.04 13.28 -14.15
C GLN A 44 3.57 11.85 -13.86
N LEU A 45 2.25 11.61 -13.93
CA LEU A 45 1.70 10.29 -13.71
C LEU A 45 2.13 9.35 -14.84
N LEU A 46 2.59 8.16 -14.46
CA LEU A 46 2.88 7.11 -15.43
C LEU A 46 1.59 6.68 -16.14
N THR A 47 1.68 6.28 -17.39
CA THR A 47 0.58 5.65 -18.10
C THR A 47 0.41 4.22 -17.65
N GLY A 48 -0.78 3.85 -17.19
CA GLY A 48 -1.12 2.46 -16.87
C GLY A 48 -1.43 1.65 -18.13
N HIS A 49 -1.22 0.35 -18.06
CA HIS A 49 -1.42 -0.56 -19.18
C HIS A 49 -2.30 -1.75 -18.78
N ASP A 50 -3.07 -2.26 -19.74
CA ASP A 50 -3.81 -3.52 -19.56
C ASP A 50 -2.89 -4.73 -19.74
N GLN A 51 -3.47 -5.93 -19.55
CA GLN A 51 -2.74 -7.20 -19.68
C GLN A 51 -2.12 -7.46 -21.08
N ASN A 52 -2.54 -6.71 -22.11
CA ASN A 52 -2.03 -6.80 -23.47
C ASN A 52 -0.99 -5.70 -23.77
N GLY A 53 -0.62 -4.90 -22.78
CA GLY A 53 0.30 -3.77 -22.93
C GLY A 53 -0.34 -2.53 -23.57
N LYS A 54 -1.68 -2.50 -23.72
CA LYS A 54 -2.38 -1.34 -24.24
C LYS A 54 -2.51 -0.27 -23.16
N ALA A 55 -2.13 0.96 -23.49
CA ALA A 55 -2.29 2.11 -22.63
C ALA A 55 -3.76 2.34 -22.24
N LEU A 56 -4.01 2.52 -20.97
CA LEU A 56 -5.31 2.84 -20.40
C LEU A 56 -5.41 4.35 -20.13
N PRO A 57 -6.54 4.98 -20.46
CA PRO A 57 -6.73 6.38 -20.13
C PRO A 57 -6.86 6.55 -18.62
N PHE A 58 -6.16 7.53 -18.08
CA PHE A 58 -6.39 7.94 -16.70
C PHE A 58 -7.70 8.75 -16.66
N ILE A 59 -8.68 8.23 -15.93
CA ILE A 59 -9.96 8.92 -15.69
C ILE A 59 -10.03 9.17 -14.19
N PRO A 60 -9.84 10.39 -13.74
CA PRO A 60 -9.88 10.72 -12.33
C PRO A 60 -11.32 10.53 -11.81
N ASP A 61 -11.58 9.39 -11.15
CA ASP A 61 -12.80 9.18 -10.38
C ASP A 61 -12.52 9.45 -8.91
N TYR A 62 -12.75 10.67 -8.51
CA TYR A 62 -12.62 11.09 -7.12
C TYR A 62 -13.84 10.71 -6.25
N GLY A 63 -14.83 10.01 -6.80
CA GLY A 63 -16.06 9.64 -6.08
C GLY A 63 -15.87 8.54 -5.03
N PHE A 64 -15.02 7.56 -5.29
CA PHE A 64 -14.71 6.44 -4.37
C PHE A 64 -13.36 6.58 -3.65
N ARG A 65 -13.03 7.77 -3.24
CA ARG A 65 -11.72 8.19 -2.69
C ARG A 65 -11.15 7.34 -1.54
N ALA A 66 -11.98 6.57 -0.85
CA ALA A 66 -11.52 5.77 0.28
C ALA A 66 -10.98 4.39 -0.07
N ALA A 67 -11.27 3.89 -1.26
CA ALA A 67 -10.92 2.52 -1.64
C ALA A 67 -9.87 2.42 -2.75
N ARG A 68 -9.59 3.53 -3.47
CA ARG A 68 -8.80 3.48 -4.72
C ARG A 68 -7.86 4.65 -4.96
N SER A 69 -7.60 5.52 -4.00
CA SER A 69 -7.18 6.87 -4.38
C SER A 69 -6.04 7.44 -3.57
N MET A 70 -4.96 6.73 -3.44
CA MET A 70 -3.72 7.38 -3.04
C MET A 70 -2.73 7.27 -4.20
N PHE A 71 -2.27 8.42 -4.68
CA PHE A 71 -1.11 8.50 -5.57
C PHE A 71 0.13 8.61 -4.70
N SER A 72 1.16 7.89 -5.05
CA SER A 72 2.40 7.86 -4.28
C SER A 72 3.59 7.56 -5.18
N THR A 73 4.78 7.64 -4.62
CA THR A 73 6.05 7.23 -5.23
C THR A 73 6.63 6.03 -4.48
N SER A 74 7.53 5.30 -5.10
CA SER A 74 8.27 4.21 -4.43
C SER A 74 9.05 4.72 -3.21
N ALA A 75 9.62 5.93 -3.27
CA ALA A 75 10.33 6.54 -2.15
C ALA A 75 9.41 6.82 -0.95
N ASP A 76 8.21 7.38 -1.20
CA ASP A 76 7.23 7.61 -0.14
C ASP A 76 6.71 6.28 0.43
N MET A 77 6.49 5.28 -0.42
CA MET A 77 6.05 3.96 0.05
C MET A 77 7.13 3.23 0.86
N LEU A 78 8.41 3.40 0.54
CA LEU A 78 9.51 2.91 1.39
C LEU A 78 9.55 3.63 2.74
N THR A 79 9.26 4.94 2.75
CA THR A 79 9.12 5.70 4.00
C THR A 79 7.96 5.17 4.84
N TYR A 80 6.82 4.87 4.21
CA TYR A 80 5.68 4.22 4.87
C TYR A 80 6.04 2.85 5.44
N ALA A 81 6.72 2.01 4.67
CA ALA A 81 7.17 0.70 5.11
C ALA A 81 8.14 0.81 6.30
N ALA A 82 9.10 1.75 6.27
CA ALA A 82 10.02 2.00 7.37
C ALA A 82 9.30 2.43 8.67
N VAL A 83 8.24 3.24 8.55
CA VAL A 83 7.41 3.60 9.71
C VAL A 83 6.71 2.37 10.29
N ASN A 84 6.26 1.45 9.45
CA ASN A 84 5.62 0.20 9.88
C ASN A 84 6.59 -0.84 10.46
N LEU A 85 7.90 -0.68 10.26
CA LEU A 85 8.94 -1.45 10.96
C LEU A 85 9.20 -0.95 12.39
N ASN A 86 8.67 0.21 12.76
CA ASN A 86 8.90 0.81 14.07
C ASN A 86 8.11 0.14 15.19
N LYS A 87 8.67 -0.89 15.78
CA LYS A 87 8.07 -1.66 16.91
C LYS A 87 7.81 -0.83 18.19
N LYS A 88 8.26 0.42 18.25
CA LYS A 88 8.00 1.31 19.41
C LYS A 88 6.68 2.09 19.30
N ASN A 89 5.99 1.98 18.17
CA ASN A 89 4.72 2.67 17.96
C ASN A 89 3.54 1.71 18.25
N ASP A 90 2.82 1.96 19.32
CA ASP A 90 1.72 1.09 19.78
C ASP A 90 0.58 1.01 18.76
N ALA A 91 0.27 2.07 18.04
CA ALA A 91 -0.77 2.07 17.02
C ALA A 91 -0.38 1.15 15.83
N ILE A 92 0.88 1.16 15.44
CA ILE A 92 1.42 0.26 14.40
C ILE A 92 1.39 -1.17 14.91
N ASN A 93 1.90 -1.43 16.11
CA ASN A 93 1.88 -2.77 16.71
C ASN A 93 0.45 -3.31 16.81
N LEU A 94 -0.51 -2.48 17.21
CA LEU A 94 -1.93 -2.85 17.26
C LEU A 94 -2.46 -3.18 15.86
N SER A 95 -2.09 -2.42 14.84
CA SER A 95 -2.53 -2.68 13.45
C SER A 95 -2.01 -4.00 12.87
N HIS A 96 -0.88 -4.49 13.40
CA HIS A 96 -0.25 -5.74 12.98
C HIS A 96 -0.68 -6.96 13.81
N GLN A 97 -1.54 -6.77 14.81
CA GLN A 97 -2.09 -7.90 15.57
C GLN A 97 -3.17 -8.63 14.78
N VAL A 98 -3.19 -9.96 14.89
CA VAL A 98 -4.24 -10.78 14.28
C VAL A 98 -5.57 -10.43 14.92
N THR A 99 -6.52 -9.98 14.10
CA THR A 99 -7.91 -9.71 14.50
C THR A 99 -8.87 -10.76 13.95
N PHE A 100 -8.50 -11.44 12.87
CA PHE A 100 -9.29 -12.48 12.24
C PHE A 100 -8.38 -13.44 11.46
N THR A 101 -8.73 -14.71 11.45
CA THR A 101 -8.07 -15.71 10.58
C THR A 101 -9.11 -16.34 9.67
N LYS A 102 -8.86 -16.31 8.38
CA LYS A 102 -9.72 -16.94 7.38
C LYS A 102 -9.62 -18.46 7.43
N PRO A 103 -10.61 -19.20 6.88
CA PRO A 103 -10.58 -20.66 6.81
C PRO A 103 -9.37 -21.22 6.02
N ASP A 104 -8.82 -20.46 5.09
CA ASP A 104 -7.61 -20.81 4.31
C ASP A 104 -6.29 -20.60 5.07
N GLY A 105 -6.36 -20.16 6.33
CA GLY A 105 -5.21 -19.92 7.19
C GLY A 105 -4.61 -18.52 7.11
N MET A 106 -5.02 -17.67 6.15
CA MET A 106 -4.58 -16.28 6.06
C MET A 106 -5.12 -15.48 7.25
N SER A 107 -4.24 -14.84 7.99
CA SER A 107 -4.62 -13.95 9.10
C SER A 107 -4.72 -12.50 8.65
N LEU A 108 -5.58 -11.73 9.32
CA LEU A 108 -5.79 -10.31 9.07
C LEU A 108 -5.55 -9.52 10.35
N GLY A 109 -4.81 -8.43 10.23
CA GLY A 109 -4.74 -7.36 11.23
C GLY A 109 -5.73 -6.24 10.91
N LEU A 110 -5.45 -5.03 11.35
CA LEU A 110 -6.22 -3.86 10.94
C LEU A 110 -5.82 -3.44 9.53
N ASN A 111 -6.52 -3.98 8.53
CA ASN A 111 -6.29 -3.78 7.09
C ASN A 111 -4.95 -4.35 6.56
N TRP A 112 -4.27 -5.20 7.31
CA TRP A 112 -3.08 -5.93 6.89
C TRP A 112 -3.38 -7.40 6.70
N MET A 113 -2.79 -8.02 5.69
CA MET A 113 -2.70 -9.46 5.55
C MET A 113 -1.41 -9.94 6.23
N LEU A 114 -1.52 -11.00 7.03
CA LEU A 114 -0.43 -11.55 7.84
C LEU A 114 -0.23 -13.01 7.46
N GLY A 115 0.99 -13.38 7.19
CA GLY A 115 1.32 -14.74 6.75
C GLY A 115 2.76 -15.11 7.01
N LYS A 116 3.16 -16.24 6.42
CA LYS A 116 4.54 -16.71 6.43
C LYS A 116 4.94 -17.15 5.02
N GLU A 117 6.17 -16.87 4.67
CA GLU A 117 6.80 -17.44 3.49
C GLU A 117 7.00 -18.97 3.67
N TYR A 118 7.34 -19.67 2.60
CA TYR A 118 7.57 -21.13 2.65
C TYR A 118 8.66 -21.56 3.64
N ASN A 119 9.63 -20.70 3.89
CA ASN A 119 10.70 -20.91 4.88
C ASN A 119 10.29 -20.52 6.31
N GLY A 120 9.03 -20.16 6.52
CA GLY A 120 8.49 -19.77 7.83
C GLY A 120 8.70 -18.30 8.21
N LEU A 121 9.36 -17.49 7.35
CA LEU A 121 9.58 -16.07 7.60
C LEU A 121 8.24 -15.31 7.68
N PRO A 122 7.89 -14.68 8.81
CA PRO A 122 6.64 -13.97 8.93
C PRO A 122 6.67 -12.66 8.14
N PHE A 123 5.55 -12.37 7.50
CA PHE A 123 5.36 -11.11 6.80
C PHE A 123 4.03 -10.44 7.13
N ILE A 124 3.99 -9.15 6.90
CA ILE A 124 2.80 -8.30 6.89
C ILE A 124 2.72 -7.68 5.50
N MET A 125 1.59 -7.76 4.83
CA MET A 125 1.50 -7.29 3.46
C MET A 125 0.18 -6.62 3.13
N HIS A 126 0.20 -5.78 2.12
CA HIS A 126 -0.99 -5.31 1.42
C HIS A 126 -0.69 -5.18 -0.06
N THR A 127 -1.69 -5.49 -0.88
CA THR A 127 -1.65 -5.28 -2.33
C THR A 127 -2.72 -4.30 -2.75
N GLY A 128 -2.51 -3.67 -3.88
CA GLY A 128 -3.50 -2.81 -4.52
C GLY A 128 -3.49 -3.02 -6.03
N ARG A 129 -4.68 -3.00 -6.61
CA ARG A 129 -4.88 -3.01 -8.06
C ARG A 129 -6.03 -2.08 -8.40
N ASP A 130 -5.88 -1.32 -9.45
CA ASP A 130 -6.92 -0.42 -9.94
C ASP A 130 -7.39 -0.79 -11.35
N GLY A 131 -8.41 -0.08 -11.83
CA GLY A 131 -8.92 -0.24 -13.19
C GLY A 131 -8.15 0.56 -14.24
N PHE A 132 -7.09 1.27 -13.86
CA PHE A 132 -6.31 2.15 -14.73
C PHE A 132 -4.94 1.56 -15.08
N GLY A 133 -4.71 0.29 -14.76
CA GLY A 133 -3.50 -0.43 -15.11
C GLY A 133 -2.36 -0.26 -14.14
N PHE A 134 -2.64 -0.09 -12.84
CA PHE A 134 -1.61 -0.03 -11.81
C PHE A 134 -1.77 -1.17 -10.80
N THR A 135 -0.65 -1.74 -10.42
CA THR A 135 -0.56 -2.74 -9.36
C THR A 135 0.49 -2.30 -8.33
N SER A 136 0.19 -2.46 -7.07
CA SER A 136 1.09 -2.14 -5.97
C SER A 136 1.21 -3.30 -5.00
N LEU A 137 2.38 -3.43 -4.39
CA LEU A 137 2.68 -4.45 -3.40
C LEU A 137 3.59 -3.84 -2.34
N CYS A 138 3.25 -4.06 -1.08
CA CYS A 138 4.07 -3.70 0.07
C CYS A 138 4.15 -4.92 0.99
N TYR A 139 5.36 -5.48 1.13
CA TYR A 139 5.70 -6.52 2.10
C TYR A 139 6.62 -5.96 3.16
N ILE A 140 6.35 -6.30 4.41
CA ILE A 140 7.11 -5.89 5.58
C ILE A 140 7.51 -7.17 6.33
N TYR A 141 8.77 -7.30 6.66
CA TYR A 141 9.37 -8.40 7.42
C TYR A 141 9.90 -7.85 8.75
N PRO A 142 9.05 -7.76 9.78
CA PRO A 142 9.41 -7.06 11.02
C PRO A 142 10.58 -7.69 11.76
N ASP A 143 10.76 -9.01 11.66
CA ASP A 143 11.82 -9.73 12.35
C ASP A 143 13.20 -9.55 11.67
N ASN A 144 13.19 -9.24 10.38
CA ASN A 144 14.40 -8.97 9.61
C ASN A 144 14.66 -7.47 9.42
N ASN A 145 13.80 -6.61 9.97
CA ASN A 145 13.87 -5.16 9.77
C ASN A 145 13.98 -4.78 8.28
N ALA A 146 13.21 -5.44 7.44
CA ALA A 146 13.25 -5.27 5.99
C ALA A 146 11.84 -5.06 5.41
N ALA A 147 11.79 -4.42 4.25
CA ALA A 147 10.54 -4.25 3.50
C ALA A 147 10.80 -4.22 2.00
N ILE A 148 9.80 -4.66 1.24
CA ILE A 148 9.81 -4.64 -0.22
C ILE A 148 8.58 -3.86 -0.68
N VAL A 149 8.80 -2.87 -1.54
CA VAL A 149 7.74 -2.13 -2.21
C VAL A 149 7.92 -2.28 -3.71
N ILE A 150 6.88 -2.72 -4.39
CA ILE A 150 6.84 -2.84 -5.84
C ILE A 150 5.63 -2.08 -6.36
N LEU A 151 5.85 -1.14 -7.26
CA LEU A 151 4.83 -0.38 -7.97
C LEU A 151 5.01 -0.64 -9.46
N VAL A 152 3.96 -1.08 -10.13
CA VAL A 152 3.99 -1.33 -11.57
C VAL A 152 2.79 -0.66 -12.26
N ASN A 153 3.00 -0.21 -13.47
CA ASN A 153 1.98 0.40 -14.31
C ASN A 153 1.41 -0.62 -15.33
N ASP A 154 1.13 -1.82 -14.85
CA ASP A 154 0.60 -2.95 -15.64
C ASP A 154 -0.45 -3.70 -14.80
N SER A 155 -1.63 -3.94 -15.38
CA SER A 155 -2.71 -4.68 -14.70
C SER A 155 -2.50 -6.20 -14.70
N SER A 156 -1.60 -6.74 -15.50
CA SER A 156 -1.20 -8.17 -15.47
C SER A 156 -0.11 -8.46 -14.44
N GLY A 157 0.31 -7.44 -13.69
CA GLY A 157 1.53 -7.46 -12.89
C GLY A 157 1.54 -8.41 -11.69
N GLU A 158 0.42 -9.00 -11.27
CA GLU A 158 0.38 -9.80 -10.02
C GLU A 158 1.37 -10.98 -10.01
N GLU A 159 1.43 -11.75 -11.09
CA GLU A 159 2.35 -12.89 -11.20
C GLU A 159 3.80 -12.41 -11.26
N ARG A 160 4.11 -11.47 -12.16
CA ARG A 160 5.45 -10.88 -12.31
C ARG A 160 5.94 -10.18 -11.04
N VAL A 161 5.03 -9.50 -10.34
CA VAL A 161 5.33 -8.84 -9.06
C VAL A 161 5.63 -9.87 -7.99
N SER A 162 4.91 -11.00 -7.98
CA SER A 162 5.18 -12.12 -7.07
C SER A 162 6.54 -12.76 -7.34
N ASP A 163 6.88 -13.00 -8.60
CA ASP A 163 8.17 -13.56 -8.99
C ASP A 163 9.32 -12.63 -8.61
N LEU A 164 9.20 -11.34 -8.92
CA LEU A 164 10.20 -10.34 -8.53
C LEU A 164 10.34 -10.26 -7.00
N LYS A 165 9.23 -10.30 -6.25
CA LYS A 165 9.26 -10.34 -4.79
C LYS A 165 10.03 -11.58 -4.30
N ASN A 166 9.77 -12.75 -4.86
CA ASN A 166 10.45 -14.00 -4.47
C ASN A 166 11.96 -13.95 -4.76
N GLU A 167 12.34 -13.39 -5.92
CA GLU A 167 13.75 -13.19 -6.26
C GLU A 167 14.44 -12.21 -5.29
N LEU A 168 13.79 -11.10 -4.97
CA LEU A 168 14.30 -10.12 -4.00
C LEU A 168 14.47 -10.75 -2.60
N ILE A 169 13.52 -11.54 -2.14
CA ILE A 169 13.60 -12.24 -0.85
C ILE A 169 14.79 -13.21 -0.83
N SER A 170 14.93 -14.01 -1.89
CA SER A 170 16.04 -14.96 -2.00
C SER A 170 17.41 -14.29 -1.92
N ASN A 171 17.52 -13.10 -2.51
CA ASN A 171 18.76 -12.32 -2.50
C ASN A 171 19.00 -11.56 -1.20
N LEU A 172 17.93 -11.04 -0.57
CA LEU A 172 18.05 -10.24 0.65
C LEU A 172 18.29 -11.08 1.90
N PHE A 173 17.74 -12.28 1.96
CA PHE A 173 17.78 -13.09 3.18
C PHE A 173 18.67 -14.32 3.07
N LEU A 174 19.43 -14.49 1.96
CA LEU A 174 20.47 -15.50 1.73
C LEU A 174 20.17 -16.83 2.47
N PHE A 175 19.23 -17.61 1.93
CA PHE A 175 18.91 -18.93 2.45
C PHE A 175 19.61 -20.03 1.65
#